data_0e6407f10a37ec42c5098ce1ef7bf5ad
#
_entry.id   0e6407f10a37ec42c5098ce1ef7bf5ad
#
_cell.length_a   1.000
_cell.length_b   1.000
_cell.length_c   1.000
_cell.angle_alpha   90.00
_cell.angle_beta   90.00
_cell.angle_gamma   90.00
#
_symmetry.space_group_name_H-M   'P 1'
#
loop_
_entity.id
_entity.type
_entity.pdbx_description
1 polymer ?
#
loop_
_entity_poly.entity_id
_entity_poly.type
_entity_poly.pdbx_seq_one_letter_code
_entity_poly.pdbx_strand_id
1 'polypeptide(L)'
;MDEYIRSIGSGESLGIVYCDITGLKRTNDTMGHKKGDELICRACESLKSVFGEYGLFRIGGDELLAICEGIDEDTLQKRIAVLRENADENSVVLAVGSVWEREFQNNLQTLMGEAERLMYEDKSEYYRMTGIDRRR
;
A
#
# COMPACT_ATOMS: atom_id res chain seq x y z
N MET A 1 -14.53 3.26 5.93
CA MET A 1 -13.24 3.45 6.64
C MET A 1 -13.39 4.15 7.98
N ASP A 2 -14.26 5.14 8.09
CA ASP A 2 -14.41 5.91 9.34
C ASP A 2 -14.86 5.04 10.51
N GLU A 3 -15.79 4.12 10.30
CA GLU A 3 -16.22 3.20 11.35
C GLU A 3 -15.09 2.29 11.81
N TYR A 4 -14.29 1.81 10.85
CA TYR A 4 -13.14 0.97 11.18
C TYR A 4 -12.12 1.76 12.01
N ILE A 5 -11.82 2.99 11.62
CA ILE A 5 -10.90 3.85 12.36
C ILE A 5 -11.35 4.06 13.80
N ARG A 6 -12.66 4.26 14.01
CA ARG A 6 -13.20 4.44 15.36
C ARG A 6 -13.11 3.17 16.20
N SER A 7 -13.04 2.01 15.56
CA SER A 7 -12.95 0.73 16.27
C SER A 7 -11.54 0.38 16.74
N ILE A 8 -10.51 1.09 16.25
CA ILE A 8 -9.14 0.81 16.61
C ILE A 8 -8.89 1.20 18.05
N GLY A 9 -8.47 0.22 18.87
CA GLY A 9 -8.20 0.47 20.28
C GLY A 9 -6.87 1.16 20.51
N SER A 10 -6.88 2.16 21.42
CA SER A 10 -5.63 2.76 21.89
C SER A 10 -4.82 1.75 22.68
N GLY A 11 -3.49 1.86 22.59
CA GLY A 11 -2.57 1.04 23.38
C GLY A 11 -2.12 -0.24 22.69
N GLU A 12 -2.77 -0.63 21.59
CA GLU A 12 -2.32 -1.77 20.80
C GLU A 12 -1.30 -1.32 19.76
N SER A 13 -0.51 -2.27 19.27
CA SER A 13 0.39 -1.99 18.16
C SER A 13 -0.42 -1.77 16.87
N LEU A 14 0.15 -1.01 15.96
CA LEU A 14 -0.52 -0.70 14.70
C LEU A 14 0.52 -0.61 13.58
N GLY A 15 0.24 -1.30 12.48
CA GLY A 15 1.02 -1.18 11.25
C GLY A 15 0.19 -0.52 10.16
N ILE A 16 0.77 0.40 9.42
CA ILE A 16 0.15 1.04 8.27
C ILE A 16 0.98 0.69 7.04
N VAL A 17 0.31 0.19 6.00
CA VAL A 17 0.95 -0.07 4.71
C VAL A 17 0.21 0.74 3.66
N TYR A 18 0.92 1.68 3.05
CA TYR A 18 0.38 2.56 2.02
C TYR A 18 0.98 2.16 0.68
N CYS A 19 0.14 1.88 -0.31
CA CYS A 19 0.59 1.38 -1.62
C CYS A 19 0.08 2.25 -2.75
N ASP A 20 0.89 2.42 -3.79
CA ASP A 20 0.51 3.04 -5.05
C ASP A 20 0.67 2.02 -6.17
N ILE A 21 -0.35 1.92 -7.03
CA ILE A 21 -0.29 1.03 -8.20
C ILE A 21 0.46 1.79 -9.30
N THR A 22 1.77 1.58 -9.36
CA THR A 22 2.64 2.31 -10.25
C THR A 22 2.35 1.95 -11.71
N GLY A 23 2.24 2.98 -12.55
CA GLY A 23 1.99 2.79 -13.97
C GLY A 23 0.51 2.67 -14.36
N LEU A 24 -0.43 2.81 -13.43
CA LEU A 24 -1.86 2.71 -13.75
C LEU A 24 -2.29 3.77 -14.77
N LYS A 25 -1.88 5.01 -14.58
CA LYS A 25 -2.23 6.08 -15.52
C LYS A 25 -1.71 5.77 -16.92
N ARG A 26 -0.47 5.33 -17.01
CA ARG A 26 0.14 4.96 -18.28
C ARG A 26 -0.61 3.80 -18.94
N THR A 27 -0.98 2.80 -18.16
CA THR A 27 -1.76 1.66 -18.67
C THR A 27 -3.10 2.13 -19.20
N ASN A 28 -3.82 2.98 -18.48
CA ASN A 28 -5.09 3.53 -18.93
C ASN A 28 -4.92 4.31 -20.23
N ASP A 29 -3.89 5.15 -20.31
CA ASP A 29 -3.66 6.03 -21.47
C ASP A 29 -3.22 5.25 -22.71
N THR A 30 -2.46 4.18 -22.56
CA THR A 30 -1.88 3.44 -23.69
C THR A 30 -2.67 2.18 -24.05
N MET A 31 -3.31 1.53 -23.08
CA MET A 31 -3.97 0.24 -23.27
C MET A 31 -5.46 0.25 -22.93
N GLY A 32 -5.98 1.38 -22.45
CA GLY A 32 -7.38 1.56 -22.14
C GLY A 32 -7.74 1.19 -20.69
N HIS A 33 -8.92 1.64 -20.26
CA HIS A 33 -9.38 1.46 -18.88
C HIS A 33 -9.62 0.00 -18.49
N LYS A 34 -9.97 -0.85 -19.48
CA LYS A 34 -10.15 -2.27 -19.20
C LYS A 34 -8.85 -2.90 -18.68
N LYS A 35 -7.73 -2.58 -19.32
CA LYS A 35 -6.42 -3.08 -18.87
C LYS A 35 -6.01 -2.44 -17.55
N GLY A 36 -6.35 -1.18 -17.34
CA GLY A 36 -6.15 -0.51 -16.06
C GLY A 36 -6.93 -1.20 -14.94
N ASP A 37 -8.18 -1.57 -15.20
CA ASP A 37 -9.00 -2.29 -14.22
C ASP A 37 -8.42 -3.65 -13.89
N GLU A 38 -7.88 -4.36 -14.87
CA GLU A 38 -7.18 -5.63 -14.66
C GLU A 38 -5.96 -5.44 -13.76
N LEU A 39 -5.21 -4.35 -13.97
CA LEU A 39 -4.05 -4.02 -13.14
C LEU A 39 -4.46 -3.75 -11.70
N ILE A 40 -5.54 -2.98 -11.50
CA ILE A 40 -6.09 -2.71 -10.17
C ILE A 40 -6.48 -4.01 -9.49
N CYS A 41 -7.17 -4.91 -10.19
CA CYS A 41 -7.57 -6.20 -9.63
C CYS A 41 -6.37 -7.03 -9.20
N ARG A 42 -5.32 -7.09 -10.01
CA ARG A 42 -4.11 -7.83 -9.65
C ARG A 42 -3.42 -7.23 -8.43
N ALA A 43 -3.39 -5.90 -8.34
CA ALA A 43 -2.80 -5.21 -7.18
C ALA A 43 -3.59 -5.52 -5.91
N CYS A 44 -4.92 -5.44 -5.99
CA CYS A 44 -5.79 -5.76 -4.85
C CYS A 44 -5.65 -7.21 -4.41
N GLU A 45 -5.56 -8.13 -5.36
CA GLU A 45 -5.34 -9.55 -5.04
C GLU A 45 -4.01 -9.79 -4.35
N SER A 46 -2.95 -9.11 -4.79
CA SER A 46 -1.64 -9.20 -4.14
C SER A 46 -1.70 -8.73 -2.70
N LEU A 47 -2.33 -7.58 -2.46
CA LEU A 47 -2.47 -7.04 -1.12
C LEU A 47 -3.32 -7.96 -0.24
N LYS A 48 -4.43 -8.44 -0.79
CA LYS A 48 -5.35 -9.33 -0.07
C LYS A 48 -4.69 -10.65 0.30
N SER A 49 -3.86 -11.20 -0.56
CA SER A 49 -3.19 -12.48 -0.29
C SER A 49 -2.23 -12.39 0.90
N VAL A 50 -1.68 -11.21 1.17
CA VAL A 50 -0.69 -11.02 2.22
C VAL A 50 -1.30 -10.40 3.48
N PHE A 51 -2.24 -9.47 3.34
CA PHE A 51 -2.81 -8.71 4.45
C PHE A 51 -4.33 -8.87 4.58
N GLY A 52 -4.89 -9.94 4.02
CA GLY A 52 -6.35 -10.11 3.91
C GLY A 52 -7.09 -10.19 5.24
N GLU A 53 -6.40 -10.53 6.34
CA GLU A 53 -7.00 -10.59 7.67
C GLU A 53 -7.12 -9.22 8.35
N TYR A 54 -6.51 -8.19 7.77
CA TYR A 54 -6.51 -6.84 8.30
C TYR A 54 -7.48 -5.93 7.55
N GLY A 55 -7.58 -4.68 7.96
CA GLY A 55 -8.41 -3.70 7.26
C GLY A 55 -7.76 -3.24 5.97
N LEU A 56 -8.41 -3.52 4.84
CA LEU A 56 -7.92 -3.13 3.52
C LEU A 56 -8.85 -2.11 2.89
N PHE A 57 -8.28 -1.06 2.31
CA PHE A 57 -9.05 0.04 1.73
C PHE A 57 -8.43 0.51 0.43
N ARG A 58 -9.28 0.89 -0.52
CA ARG A 58 -8.86 1.63 -1.71
C ARG A 58 -9.20 3.09 -1.47
N ILE A 59 -8.19 3.94 -1.35
CA ILE A 59 -8.38 5.34 -0.94
C ILE A 59 -8.27 6.34 -2.08
N GLY A 60 -7.85 5.90 -3.23
CA GLY A 60 -7.79 6.72 -4.44
C GLY A 60 -7.87 5.83 -5.65
N GLY A 61 -7.70 6.40 -6.85
CA GLY A 61 -7.73 5.62 -8.08
C GLY A 61 -6.66 4.54 -8.11
N ASP A 62 -5.46 4.89 -7.65
CA ASP A 62 -4.28 4.04 -7.71
C ASP A 62 -3.66 3.79 -6.33
N GLU A 63 -4.37 4.10 -5.25
CA GLU A 63 -3.82 3.99 -3.89
C GLU A 63 -4.59 3.00 -3.04
N LEU A 64 -3.84 2.12 -2.37
CA LEU A 64 -4.37 1.10 -1.47
C LEU A 64 -3.77 1.27 -0.08
N LEU A 65 -4.53 0.89 0.93
CA LEU A 65 -4.13 1.04 2.33
C LEU A 65 -4.44 -0.25 3.10
N ALA A 66 -3.48 -0.70 3.91
CA ALA A 66 -3.73 -1.74 4.90
C ALA A 66 -3.50 -1.18 6.29
N ILE A 67 -4.45 -1.41 7.18
CA ILE A 67 -4.35 -1.04 8.59
C ILE A 67 -4.31 -2.33 9.40
N CYS A 68 -3.17 -2.58 10.05
CA CYS A 68 -2.87 -3.85 10.69
C CYS A 68 -2.83 -3.70 12.20
N GLU A 69 -3.97 -3.89 12.85
CA GLU A 69 -4.09 -3.86 14.30
C GLU A 69 -3.38 -5.06 14.92
N GLY A 70 -2.59 -4.80 15.95
CA GLY A 70 -1.97 -5.86 16.73
C GLY A 70 -0.78 -6.55 16.08
N ILE A 71 -0.35 -6.08 14.91
CA ILE A 71 0.80 -6.67 14.23
C ILE A 71 2.10 -6.24 14.91
N ASP A 72 3.08 -7.13 15.01
CA ASP A 72 4.41 -6.74 15.49
C ASP A 72 5.25 -6.23 14.31
N GLU A 73 6.31 -5.49 14.64
CA GLU A 73 7.13 -4.83 13.63
C GLU A 73 7.80 -5.83 12.69
N ASP A 74 8.34 -6.92 13.25
CA ASP A 74 9.04 -7.92 12.47
C ASP A 74 8.11 -8.64 11.49
N THR A 75 6.91 -9.00 11.94
CA THR A 75 5.90 -9.62 11.09
C THR A 75 5.47 -8.66 9.97
N LEU A 76 5.31 -7.39 10.29
CA LEU A 76 4.95 -6.36 9.28
C LEU A 76 6.01 -6.32 8.18
N GLN A 77 7.29 -6.25 8.54
CA GLN A 77 8.37 -6.18 7.56
C GLN A 77 8.47 -7.44 6.70
N LYS A 78 8.28 -8.60 7.31
CA LYS A 78 8.28 -9.87 6.57
C LYS A 78 7.13 -9.93 5.57
N ARG A 79 5.94 -9.50 5.97
CA ARG A 79 4.78 -9.48 5.07
C ARG A 79 4.95 -8.47 3.93
N ILE A 80 5.59 -7.35 4.18
CA ILE A 80 5.87 -6.38 3.12
C ILE A 80 6.81 -7.00 2.07
N ALA A 81 7.83 -7.75 2.51
CA ALA A 81 8.71 -8.44 1.58
C ALA A 81 7.93 -9.45 0.71
N VAL A 82 7.01 -10.21 1.31
CA VAL A 82 6.14 -11.14 0.58
C VAL A 82 5.22 -10.39 -0.39
N LEU A 83 4.70 -9.24 0.03
CA LEU A 83 3.85 -8.41 -0.84
C LEU A 83 4.61 -7.98 -2.10
N ARG A 84 5.86 -7.56 -1.97
CA ARG A 84 6.68 -7.15 -3.11
C ARG A 84 6.91 -8.32 -4.06
N GLU A 85 7.18 -9.51 -3.54
CA GLU A 85 7.35 -10.72 -4.35
C GLU A 85 6.06 -11.10 -5.08
N ASN A 86 4.93 -11.08 -4.38
CA ASN A 86 3.62 -11.38 -4.97
C ASN A 86 3.26 -10.39 -6.08
N ALA A 87 3.55 -9.12 -5.87
CA ALA A 87 3.28 -8.10 -6.88
C ALA A 87 4.11 -8.37 -8.14
N ASP A 88 5.39 -8.69 -7.99
CA ASP A 88 6.25 -9.04 -9.13
C ASP A 88 5.72 -10.25 -9.88
N GLU A 89 5.33 -11.30 -9.18
CA GLU A 89 4.78 -12.51 -9.79
C GLU A 89 3.49 -12.23 -10.55
N ASN A 90 2.70 -11.27 -10.08
CA ASN A 90 1.44 -10.87 -10.72
C ASN A 90 1.61 -9.74 -11.73
N SER A 91 2.84 -9.39 -12.07
CA SER A 91 3.18 -8.33 -13.03
C SER A 91 2.60 -6.97 -12.60
N VAL A 92 2.68 -6.69 -11.32
CA VAL A 92 2.24 -5.40 -10.74
C VAL A 92 3.43 -4.74 -10.07
N VAL A 93 3.58 -3.45 -10.28
CA VAL A 93 4.56 -2.65 -9.56
C VAL A 93 3.84 -1.86 -8.48
N LEU A 94 4.16 -2.15 -7.23
CA LEU A 94 3.63 -1.42 -6.08
C LEU A 94 4.73 -0.59 -5.45
N ALA A 95 4.50 0.70 -5.30
CA ALA A 95 5.31 1.52 -4.41
C ALA A 95 4.71 1.36 -3.01
N VAL A 96 5.55 1.12 -2.01
CA VAL A 96 5.10 0.77 -0.67
C VAL A 96 5.79 1.64 0.36
N GLY A 97 5.01 2.23 1.25
CA GLY A 97 5.51 2.87 2.45
C GLY A 97 4.82 2.28 3.66
N SER A 98 5.55 2.10 4.75
CA SER A 98 4.99 1.52 5.96
C SER A 98 5.47 2.24 7.20
N VAL A 99 4.60 2.23 8.20
CA VAL A 99 4.88 2.78 9.51
C VAL A 99 4.39 1.78 10.55
N TRP A 100 5.15 1.62 11.62
CA TRP A 100 4.75 0.77 12.73
C TRP A 100 4.81 1.57 14.01
N GLU A 101 3.77 1.42 14.83
CA GLU A 101 3.68 2.06 16.14
C GLU A 101 3.46 0.99 17.20
N ARG A 102 4.26 1.02 18.27
CA ARG A 102 4.14 0.04 19.36
C ARG A 102 2.82 0.21 20.10
N GLU A 103 2.43 1.44 20.38
CA GLU A 103 1.20 1.77 21.07
C GLU A 103 0.47 2.87 20.32
N PHE A 104 -0.64 2.49 19.69
CA PHE A 104 -1.45 3.44 18.94
C PHE A 104 -2.12 4.44 19.89
N GLN A 105 -1.96 5.73 19.60
CA GLN A 105 -2.49 6.81 20.44
C GLN A 105 -3.41 7.75 19.68
N ASN A 106 -4.28 7.20 18.86
CA ASN A 106 -5.27 7.95 18.10
C ASN A 106 -4.68 9.00 17.15
N ASN A 107 -3.47 8.75 16.66
CA ASN A 107 -2.76 9.62 15.73
C ASN A 107 -2.70 9.02 14.32
N LEU A 108 -3.79 8.41 13.89
CA LEU A 108 -3.84 7.67 12.62
C LEU A 108 -3.46 8.53 11.41
N GLN A 109 -3.97 9.77 11.36
CA GLN A 109 -3.66 10.65 10.22
C GLN A 109 -2.17 10.96 10.11
N THR A 110 -1.50 11.14 11.23
CA THR A 110 -0.06 11.35 11.26
C THR A 110 0.67 10.12 10.72
N LEU A 111 0.28 8.93 11.18
CA LEU A 111 0.89 7.67 10.73
C LEU A 111 0.65 7.44 9.24
N MET A 112 -0.57 7.68 8.76
CA MET A 112 -0.90 7.56 7.36
C MET A 112 -0.10 8.52 6.49
N GLY A 113 0.05 9.77 6.94
CA GLY A 113 0.84 10.77 6.22
C GLY A 113 2.30 10.37 6.11
N GLU A 114 2.87 9.78 7.15
CA GLU A 114 4.24 9.30 7.10
C GLU A 114 4.39 8.09 6.18
N ALA A 115 3.45 7.15 6.23
CA ALA A 115 3.45 5.99 5.32
C ALA A 115 3.34 6.45 3.86
N GLU A 116 2.49 7.44 3.60
CA GLU A 116 2.34 8.01 2.26
C GLU A 116 3.65 8.65 1.78
N ARG A 117 4.32 9.40 2.65
CA ARG A 117 5.61 10.01 2.33
C ARG A 117 6.64 8.94 1.95
N LEU A 118 6.71 7.88 2.73
CA LEU A 118 7.63 6.77 2.46
C LEU A 118 7.28 6.05 1.17
N MET A 119 6.00 5.93 0.86
CA MET A 119 5.54 5.36 -0.41
C MET A 119 6.00 6.22 -1.59
N TYR A 120 5.91 7.55 -1.49
CA TYR A 120 6.41 8.44 -2.54
C TYR A 120 7.92 8.32 -2.72
N GLU A 121 8.67 8.14 -1.64
CA GLU A 121 10.12 7.90 -1.73
C GLU A 121 10.41 6.61 -2.48
N ASP A 122 9.67 5.54 -2.17
CA ASP A 122 9.80 4.25 -2.84
C ASP A 122 9.47 4.36 -4.33
N LYS A 123 8.41 5.09 -4.66
CA LYS A 123 8.00 5.34 -6.03
C LYS A 123 9.07 6.11 -6.81
N SER A 124 9.63 7.15 -6.21
CA SER A 124 10.71 7.94 -6.82
C SER A 124 11.94 7.09 -7.08
N GLU A 125 12.30 6.21 -6.16
CA GLU A 125 13.42 5.30 -6.30
C GLU A 125 13.19 4.33 -7.47
N TYR A 126 11.98 3.81 -7.61
CA TYR A 126 11.63 2.93 -8.72
C TYR A 126 11.82 3.65 -10.07
N TYR A 127 11.31 4.88 -10.20
CA TYR A 127 11.47 5.65 -11.44
C TYR A 127 12.92 5.97 -11.73
N ARG A 128 13.70 6.30 -10.70
CA ARG A 128 15.13 6.58 -10.84
C ARG A 128 15.88 5.36 -11.37
N MET A 129 15.58 4.18 -10.82
CA MET A 129 16.26 2.93 -11.18
C MET A 129 15.87 2.42 -12.56
N THR A 130 14.63 2.63 -12.97
CA THR A 130 14.11 2.12 -14.25
C THR A 130 14.22 3.12 -15.39
N GLY A 131 14.51 4.38 -15.11
CA GLY A 131 14.58 5.43 -16.12
C GLY A 131 13.22 5.89 -16.64
N ILE A 132 12.13 5.46 -16.02
CA ILE A 132 10.78 5.86 -16.42
C ILE A 132 10.49 7.27 -15.88
N ASP A 133 9.93 8.14 -16.74
CA ASP A 133 9.56 9.49 -16.33
C ASP A 133 8.41 9.43 -15.32
N ARG A 134 8.68 9.89 -14.09
CA ARG A 134 7.73 9.84 -12.99
C ARG A 134 6.56 10.82 -13.12
N ARG A 135 6.60 11.72 -14.12
CA ARG A 135 5.51 12.66 -14.37
C ARG A 135 4.37 12.06 -15.19
N ARG A 136 4.52 10.85 -15.59
CA ARG A 136 3.47 10.15 -16.34
C ARG A 136 2.50 9.43 -15.44
#